data_b2dc57649c4336e4119a8bae404b3d2c
#
_entry.id   b2dc57649c4336e4119a8bae404b3d2c
#
_cell.length_a   1.000
_cell.length_b   1.000
_cell.length_c   1.000
_cell.angle_alpha   90.00
_cell.angle_beta   90.00
_cell.angle_gamma   90.00
#
_symmetry.space_group_name_H-M   'P 1'
#
loop_
_entity.id
_entity.type
_entity.pdbx_description
1 polymer ?
#
loop_
_entity_poly.entity_id
_entity_poly.type
_entity_poly.pdbx_seq_one_letter_code
_entity_poly.pdbx_strand_id
1 'polypeptide(L)'
;MGENLLDRVAGSPPLGGRITVARLLGSESLPLADLYERAGRVARWLRGRGIGPGDRIGILAANCLEWVVLDLAALRLKVETAGFEPGKFEPTAELTERYGITLLFTDRADAPGTVPMEEVRAVSEGGRPDTADGSAPLPPVSWGPRDVTTIKFTSGSTGEPKGLGATAGSINSSLAAVQEIFAHKPDDDLFVFLPLSLLQQRYWVYSALLHGHDVTISTYEAAFAALRRVRPTVVMGVPALYETAKRQIEARLARAKDGTGPAEAARAVFGDRIRYLWTGSAPANPDTLRFFTEEAGLPLYEGYGLNETCIVAKNHPGASREGSVGRVLPGKQVLIGDDGLVRVRSEYPVNTHYAYARPGDSERVFEPDGTVRTGDLGRIDEDGFLYILGRADDVIVLDNGKKVVVRPIEERMKADPAIAECVLFCPAQTELVAVVSPGSVPADRDAIAARLARTNAELSADERISRVVVADPPFSIDNGLLTSQYKPKRRQILAAHHTAVHDSTEGIHAP
;
A
#
# COMPACT_ATOMS: atom_id res chain seq x y z
N MET A 1 -29.34 -5.70 7.59
CA MET A 1 -27.98 -6.13 7.19
C MET A 1 -27.90 -6.01 5.69
N GLY A 2 -27.00 -5.18 5.15
CA GLY A 2 -26.77 -5.09 3.72
C GLY A 2 -26.28 -6.43 3.16
N GLU A 3 -26.40 -6.62 1.85
CA GLU A 3 -25.92 -7.79 1.12
C GLU A 3 -24.43 -8.02 1.42
N ASN A 4 -24.05 -9.30 1.68
CA ASN A 4 -22.64 -9.62 1.92
C ASN A 4 -21.87 -9.62 0.58
N LEU A 5 -21.06 -8.59 0.37
CA LEU A 5 -20.35 -8.40 -0.90
C LEU A 5 -19.35 -9.52 -1.18
N LEU A 6 -18.65 -10.05 -0.14
CA LEU A 6 -17.73 -11.17 -0.32
C LEU A 6 -18.44 -12.47 -0.71
N ASP A 7 -19.65 -12.70 -0.21
CA ASP A 7 -20.45 -13.86 -0.64
C ASP A 7 -20.80 -13.74 -2.12
N ARG A 8 -21.10 -12.52 -2.60
CA ARG A 8 -21.29 -12.27 -4.04
C ARG A 8 -20.02 -12.50 -4.84
N VAL A 9 -18.89 -11.93 -4.39
CA VAL A 9 -17.57 -12.13 -5.04
C VAL A 9 -17.28 -13.64 -5.21
N ALA A 10 -17.52 -14.41 -4.16
CA ALA A 10 -17.20 -15.83 -4.15
C ALA A 10 -18.25 -16.72 -4.82
N GLY A 11 -19.54 -16.40 -4.68
CA GLY A 11 -20.66 -17.28 -5.01
C GLY A 11 -21.45 -16.89 -6.25
N SER A 12 -21.23 -15.70 -6.84
CA SER A 12 -22.02 -15.24 -7.98
C SER A 12 -21.14 -14.96 -9.21
N PRO A 13 -21.57 -15.37 -10.41
CA PRO A 13 -20.88 -14.99 -11.65
C PRO A 13 -20.81 -13.47 -11.79
N PRO A 14 -19.67 -12.90 -12.23
CA PRO A 14 -19.53 -11.46 -12.44
C PRO A 14 -20.42 -10.97 -13.60
N LEU A 15 -20.82 -9.69 -13.52
CA LEU A 15 -21.71 -9.06 -14.52
C LEU A 15 -21.02 -8.79 -15.87
N GLY A 16 -19.68 -8.77 -15.91
CA GLY A 16 -18.87 -8.44 -17.07
C GLY A 16 -17.43 -8.18 -16.67
N GLY A 17 -16.70 -7.44 -17.50
CA GLY A 17 -15.31 -7.05 -17.26
C GLY A 17 -14.28 -8.12 -17.56
N ARG A 18 -13.03 -7.72 -17.49
CA ARG A 18 -11.84 -8.54 -17.76
C ARG A 18 -10.80 -8.37 -16.67
N ILE A 19 -10.01 -9.43 -16.45
CA ILE A 19 -8.74 -9.31 -15.72
C ILE A 19 -7.60 -9.41 -16.72
N THR A 20 -6.64 -8.50 -16.59
CA THR A 20 -5.42 -8.48 -17.39
C THR A 20 -4.20 -8.61 -16.48
N VAL A 21 -3.30 -9.54 -16.77
CA VAL A 21 -1.98 -9.63 -16.14
C VAL A 21 -0.97 -9.02 -17.10
N ALA A 22 -0.48 -7.82 -16.76
CA ALA A 22 0.45 -7.07 -17.59
C ALA A 22 1.89 -7.21 -17.08
N ARG A 23 2.76 -7.76 -17.91
CA ARG A 23 4.19 -7.99 -17.65
C ARG A 23 5.02 -6.91 -18.33
N LEU A 24 6.34 -6.92 -18.11
CA LEU A 24 7.27 -6.05 -18.84
C LEU A 24 7.12 -6.23 -20.36
N LEU A 25 7.07 -7.48 -20.82
CA LEU A 25 6.83 -7.86 -22.19
C LEU A 25 5.50 -8.63 -22.30
N GLY A 26 4.51 -8.03 -22.95
CA GLY A 26 3.19 -8.65 -23.18
C GLY A 26 2.20 -8.56 -22.02
N SER A 27 1.01 -9.09 -22.27
CA SER A 27 -0.08 -9.20 -21.31
C SER A 27 -0.96 -10.39 -21.64
N GLU A 28 -1.51 -11.01 -20.61
CA GLU A 28 -2.54 -12.05 -20.70
C GLU A 28 -3.85 -11.45 -20.18
N SER A 29 -4.96 -11.68 -20.89
CA SER A 29 -6.26 -11.13 -20.50
C SER A 29 -7.36 -12.15 -20.71
N LEU A 30 -8.27 -12.26 -19.73
CA LEU A 30 -9.44 -13.13 -19.83
C LEU A 30 -10.68 -12.46 -19.22
N PRO A 31 -11.91 -12.86 -19.63
CA PRO A 31 -13.14 -12.40 -19.00
C PRO A 31 -13.17 -12.73 -17.52
N LEU A 32 -13.78 -11.88 -16.69
CA LEU A 32 -13.97 -12.17 -15.26
C LEU A 32 -14.87 -13.40 -15.05
N ALA A 33 -15.76 -13.71 -15.99
CA ALA A 33 -16.54 -14.95 -15.98
C ALA A 33 -15.63 -16.20 -16.06
N ASP A 34 -14.61 -16.17 -16.91
CA ASP A 34 -13.62 -17.26 -17.01
C ASP A 34 -12.78 -17.38 -15.75
N LEU A 35 -12.38 -16.22 -15.15
CA LEU A 35 -11.70 -16.20 -13.86
C LEU A 35 -12.55 -16.88 -12.77
N TYR A 36 -13.83 -16.55 -12.71
CA TYR A 36 -14.79 -17.16 -11.79
C TYR A 36 -14.85 -18.68 -11.96
N GLU A 37 -14.94 -19.17 -13.20
CA GLU A 37 -14.92 -20.60 -13.50
C GLU A 37 -13.60 -21.28 -13.14
N ARG A 38 -12.46 -20.63 -13.43
CA ARG A 38 -11.12 -21.09 -13.04
C ARG A 38 -11.00 -21.22 -11.52
N ALA A 39 -11.46 -20.23 -10.77
CA ALA A 39 -11.48 -20.28 -9.31
C ALA A 39 -12.39 -21.43 -8.78
N GLY A 40 -13.50 -21.70 -9.47
CA GLY A 40 -14.36 -22.83 -9.15
C GLY A 40 -13.69 -24.20 -9.35
N ARG A 41 -12.88 -24.36 -10.42
CA ARG A 41 -12.10 -25.60 -10.63
C ARG A 41 -11.06 -25.79 -9.55
N VAL A 42 -10.31 -24.74 -9.21
CA VAL A 42 -9.30 -24.78 -8.14
C VAL A 42 -9.94 -25.02 -6.78
N ALA A 43 -11.11 -24.44 -6.49
CA ALA A 43 -11.84 -24.71 -5.25
C ALA A 43 -12.22 -26.19 -5.11
N ARG A 44 -12.75 -26.83 -6.18
CA ARG A 44 -13.04 -28.27 -6.18
C ARG A 44 -11.78 -29.12 -5.98
N TRP A 45 -10.69 -28.76 -6.63
CA TRP A 45 -9.40 -29.43 -6.48
C TRP A 45 -8.84 -29.33 -5.06
N LEU A 46 -8.91 -28.14 -4.43
CA LEU A 46 -8.53 -27.95 -3.02
C LEU A 46 -9.38 -28.81 -2.08
N ARG A 47 -10.71 -28.81 -2.28
CA ARG A 47 -11.63 -29.65 -1.51
C ARG A 47 -11.32 -31.14 -1.66
N GLY A 48 -11.00 -31.59 -2.87
CA GLY A 48 -10.59 -32.99 -3.12
C GLY A 48 -9.27 -33.36 -2.42
N ARG A 49 -8.47 -32.40 -2.00
CA ARG A 49 -7.29 -32.55 -1.14
C ARG A 49 -7.59 -32.44 0.36
N GLY A 50 -8.87 -32.36 0.73
CA GLY A 50 -9.28 -32.21 2.12
C GLY A 50 -9.27 -30.80 2.67
N ILE A 51 -9.02 -29.78 1.83
CA ILE A 51 -9.00 -28.38 2.25
C ILE A 51 -10.42 -27.83 2.35
N GLY A 52 -10.77 -27.26 3.49
CA GLY A 52 -12.10 -26.74 3.77
C GLY A 52 -12.14 -25.70 4.89
N PRO A 53 -13.35 -25.38 5.40
CA PRO A 53 -13.51 -24.37 6.45
C PRO A 53 -12.64 -24.66 7.68
N GLY A 54 -11.88 -23.65 8.13
CA GLY A 54 -10.93 -23.75 9.24
C GLY A 54 -9.49 -23.99 8.82
N ASP A 55 -9.25 -24.37 7.56
CA ASP A 55 -7.90 -24.46 7.01
C ASP A 55 -7.39 -23.08 6.57
N ARG A 56 -6.07 -23.01 6.43
CA ARG A 56 -5.38 -21.82 5.93
C ARG A 56 -4.40 -22.22 4.83
N ILE A 57 -4.50 -21.56 3.68
CA ILE A 57 -3.51 -21.69 2.60
C ILE A 57 -2.57 -20.49 2.56
N GLY A 58 -1.29 -20.74 2.34
CA GLY A 58 -0.26 -19.71 2.16
C GLY A 58 -0.02 -19.45 0.67
N ILE A 59 0.18 -18.19 0.30
CA ILE A 59 0.52 -17.80 -1.05
C ILE A 59 1.78 -16.91 -1.00
N LEU A 60 2.90 -17.46 -1.47
CA LEU A 60 4.20 -16.79 -1.54
C LEU A 60 4.63 -16.70 -3.00
N ALA A 61 4.14 -15.70 -3.71
CA ALA A 61 4.41 -15.48 -5.11
C ALA A 61 4.25 -14.01 -5.51
N ALA A 62 4.91 -13.63 -6.60
CA ALA A 62 4.66 -12.35 -7.26
C ALA A 62 3.22 -12.27 -7.81
N ASN A 63 2.78 -11.05 -8.15
CA ASN A 63 1.46 -10.84 -8.73
C ASN A 63 1.28 -11.67 -10.01
N CYS A 64 0.33 -12.58 -10.02
CA CYS A 64 -0.02 -13.45 -11.14
C CYS A 64 -1.50 -13.81 -11.12
N LEU A 65 -1.98 -14.41 -12.20
CA LEU A 65 -3.37 -14.86 -12.31
C LEU A 65 -3.69 -15.93 -11.28
N GLU A 66 -2.78 -16.87 -11.06
CA GLU A 66 -2.91 -17.99 -10.15
C GLU A 66 -3.09 -17.52 -8.70
N TRP A 67 -2.44 -16.41 -8.34
CA TRP A 67 -2.63 -15.76 -7.03
C TRP A 67 -4.09 -15.36 -6.82
N VAL A 68 -4.69 -14.70 -7.82
CA VAL A 68 -6.09 -14.28 -7.78
C VAL A 68 -7.03 -15.48 -7.78
N VAL A 69 -6.74 -16.48 -8.59
CA VAL A 69 -7.54 -17.72 -8.65
C VAL A 69 -7.56 -18.46 -7.31
N LEU A 70 -6.40 -18.54 -6.63
CA LEU A 70 -6.29 -19.15 -5.29
C LEU A 70 -7.08 -18.37 -4.23
N ASP A 71 -6.98 -17.06 -4.23
CA ASP A 71 -7.70 -16.20 -3.29
C ASP A 71 -9.23 -16.36 -3.44
N LEU A 72 -9.73 -16.35 -4.67
CA LEU A 72 -11.13 -16.58 -4.95
C LEU A 72 -11.58 -18.01 -4.63
N ALA A 73 -10.75 -19.01 -4.90
CA ALA A 73 -11.02 -20.40 -4.55
C ALA A 73 -11.12 -20.60 -3.04
N ALA A 74 -10.22 -19.96 -2.28
CA ALA A 74 -10.25 -19.97 -0.83
C ALA A 74 -11.51 -19.29 -0.28
N LEU A 75 -11.91 -18.14 -0.81
CA LEU A 75 -13.16 -17.47 -0.44
C LEU A 75 -14.39 -18.37 -0.66
N ARG A 76 -14.42 -19.14 -1.77
CA ARG A 76 -15.51 -20.10 -2.08
C ARG A 76 -15.60 -21.28 -1.13
N LEU A 77 -14.51 -21.63 -0.46
CA LEU A 77 -14.43 -22.75 0.48
C LEU A 77 -14.45 -22.32 1.95
N LYS A 78 -14.57 -21.03 2.25
CA LYS A 78 -14.37 -20.49 3.62
C LYS A 78 -13.00 -20.88 4.19
N VAL A 79 -11.98 -20.88 3.37
CA VAL A 79 -10.58 -21.11 3.73
C VAL A 79 -9.87 -19.76 3.90
N GLU A 80 -9.09 -19.62 4.95
CA GLU A 80 -8.28 -18.41 5.17
C GLU A 80 -7.09 -18.40 4.21
N THR A 81 -6.74 -17.23 3.70
CA THR A 81 -5.49 -17.04 2.96
C THR A 81 -4.45 -16.33 3.83
N ALA A 82 -3.17 -16.69 3.68
CA ALA A 82 -2.04 -15.94 4.22
C ALA A 82 -1.15 -15.50 3.06
N GLY A 83 -1.15 -14.20 2.76
CA GLY A 83 -0.33 -13.63 1.69
C GLY A 83 1.07 -13.29 2.20
N PHE A 84 2.08 -13.93 1.62
CA PHE A 84 3.49 -13.67 1.92
C PHE A 84 4.16 -12.90 0.78
N GLU A 85 4.97 -11.92 1.14
CA GLU A 85 5.68 -11.10 0.14
C GLU A 85 7.02 -11.77 -0.22
N PRO A 86 7.26 -12.07 -1.52
CA PRO A 86 8.55 -12.56 -1.97
C PRO A 86 9.72 -11.65 -1.55
N GLY A 87 10.83 -12.25 -1.17
CA GLY A 87 12.00 -11.51 -0.66
C GLY A 87 11.95 -11.15 0.83
N LYS A 88 10.76 -11.21 1.46
CA LYS A 88 10.63 -11.07 2.92
C LYS A 88 10.44 -12.40 3.64
N PHE A 89 9.89 -13.38 2.94
CA PHE A 89 9.62 -14.71 3.45
C PHE A 89 10.24 -15.77 2.54
N GLU A 90 10.64 -16.88 3.13
CA GLU A 90 11.17 -18.05 2.44
C GLU A 90 10.17 -19.21 2.55
N PRO A 91 9.97 -20.02 1.49
CA PRO A 91 9.03 -21.14 1.48
C PRO A 91 9.61 -22.35 2.23
N THR A 92 9.61 -22.28 3.55
CA THR A 92 10.18 -23.30 4.43
C THR A 92 9.12 -24.02 5.25
N ALA A 93 9.42 -25.21 5.77
CA ALA A 93 8.56 -25.92 6.71
C ALA A 93 8.30 -25.09 7.99
N GLU A 94 9.30 -24.32 8.45
CA GLU A 94 9.15 -23.42 9.59
C GLU A 94 8.09 -22.35 9.33
N LEU A 95 8.03 -21.78 8.10
CA LEU A 95 6.99 -20.82 7.72
C LEU A 95 5.60 -21.43 7.85
N THR A 96 5.41 -22.64 7.32
CA THR A 96 4.11 -23.33 7.34
C THR A 96 3.68 -23.68 8.75
N GLU A 97 4.59 -24.19 9.56
CA GLU A 97 4.33 -24.54 10.96
C GLU A 97 4.01 -23.29 11.80
N ARG A 98 4.84 -22.25 11.69
CA ARG A 98 4.69 -21.01 12.46
C ARG A 98 3.34 -20.33 12.24
N TYR A 99 2.85 -20.32 11.01
CA TYR A 99 1.62 -19.60 10.63
C TYR A 99 0.41 -20.52 10.41
N GLY A 100 0.53 -21.81 10.73
CA GLY A 100 -0.56 -22.78 10.62
C GLY A 100 -1.05 -22.93 9.17
N ILE A 101 -0.12 -23.04 8.22
CA ILE A 101 -0.42 -23.17 6.80
C ILE A 101 -0.58 -24.64 6.45
N THR A 102 -1.76 -25.00 5.94
CA THR A 102 -2.05 -26.38 5.50
C THR A 102 -1.39 -26.69 4.16
N LEU A 103 -1.46 -25.75 3.21
CA LEU A 103 -0.76 -25.82 1.91
C LEU A 103 -0.11 -24.47 1.60
N LEU A 104 1.16 -24.48 1.19
CA LEU A 104 1.88 -23.30 0.73
C LEU A 104 2.06 -23.34 -0.78
N PHE A 105 1.55 -22.33 -1.47
CA PHE A 105 1.69 -22.13 -2.91
C PHE A 105 2.82 -21.13 -3.19
N THR A 106 3.68 -21.44 -4.18
CA THR A 106 4.82 -20.58 -4.52
C THR A 106 5.18 -20.64 -6.01
N ASP A 107 5.77 -19.56 -6.49
CA ASP A 107 6.39 -19.50 -7.83
C ASP A 107 7.83 -20.01 -7.87
N ARG A 108 8.37 -20.50 -6.74
CA ARG A 108 9.69 -21.13 -6.65
C ARG A 108 9.58 -22.62 -6.96
N ALA A 109 10.17 -23.05 -8.08
CA ALA A 109 10.02 -24.40 -8.62
C ALA A 109 10.54 -25.53 -7.70
N ASP A 110 11.53 -25.29 -6.86
CA ASP A 110 12.25 -26.33 -6.12
C ASP A 110 12.04 -26.24 -4.57
N ALA A 111 10.97 -25.61 -4.11
CA ALA A 111 10.70 -25.49 -2.68
C ALA A 111 10.03 -26.76 -2.12
N PRO A 112 10.70 -27.57 -1.28
CA PRO A 112 10.15 -28.82 -0.77
C PRO A 112 8.87 -28.61 0.04
N GLY A 113 7.88 -29.48 -0.15
CA GLY A 113 6.62 -29.44 0.60
C GLY A 113 5.66 -28.32 0.19
N THR A 114 5.94 -27.64 -0.92
CA THR A 114 5.06 -26.60 -1.46
C THR A 114 4.36 -27.05 -2.73
N VAL A 115 3.34 -26.31 -3.15
CA VAL A 115 2.63 -26.50 -4.40
C VAL A 115 3.03 -25.40 -5.39
N PRO A 116 3.57 -25.75 -6.58
CA PRO A 116 3.97 -24.74 -7.55
C PRO A 116 2.77 -24.06 -8.20
N MET A 117 2.92 -22.77 -8.57
CA MET A 117 1.89 -22.01 -9.27
C MET A 117 1.50 -22.61 -10.62
N GLU A 118 2.42 -23.31 -11.28
CA GLU A 118 2.16 -24.04 -12.53
C GLU A 118 1.10 -25.13 -12.36
N GLU A 119 1.06 -25.81 -11.21
CA GLU A 119 0.01 -26.82 -10.91
C GLU A 119 -1.35 -26.13 -10.77
N VAL A 120 -1.40 -24.98 -10.10
CA VAL A 120 -2.62 -24.15 -9.99
C VAL A 120 -3.10 -23.72 -11.38
N ARG A 121 -2.18 -23.28 -12.25
CA ARG A 121 -2.49 -22.93 -13.64
C ARG A 121 -3.11 -24.10 -14.37
N ALA A 122 -2.46 -25.26 -14.37
CA ALA A 122 -2.93 -26.46 -15.05
C ALA A 122 -4.34 -26.87 -14.61
N VAL A 123 -4.61 -26.87 -13.30
CA VAL A 123 -5.93 -27.15 -12.73
C VAL A 123 -6.95 -26.10 -13.16
N SER A 124 -6.58 -24.83 -13.10
CA SER A 124 -7.45 -23.70 -13.45
C SER A 124 -7.88 -23.73 -14.92
N GLU A 125 -7.03 -24.25 -15.82
CA GLU A 125 -7.28 -24.38 -17.25
C GLU A 125 -8.00 -25.67 -17.65
N GLY A 126 -8.33 -26.53 -16.69
CA GLY A 126 -9.04 -27.78 -16.93
C GLY A 126 -8.13 -29.00 -17.08
N GLY A 127 -6.85 -28.87 -16.71
CA GLY A 127 -5.94 -30.00 -16.52
C GLY A 127 -6.49 -30.94 -15.42
N ARG A 128 -6.21 -32.21 -15.57
CA ARG A 128 -6.84 -33.33 -14.86
C ARG A 128 -6.73 -33.19 -13.33
N PRO A 129 -7.82 -33.06 -12.57
CA PRO A 129 -7.77 -33.31 -11.15
C PRO A 129 -7.68 -34.82 -10.91
N ASP A 130 -6.65 -35.27 -10.22
CA ASP A 130 -6.47 -36.68 -9.81
C ASP A 130 -7.47 -37.12 -8.69
N THR A 131 -8.53 -36.36 -8.45
CA THR A 131 -9.47 -36.65 -7.35
C THR A 131 -10.86 -36.95 -7.85
N ALA A 132 -11.43 -38.04 -7.35
CA ALA A 132 -12.75 -38.57 -7.71
C ALA A 132 -13.93 -37.64 -7.40
N ASP A 133 -13.74 -36.54 -6.70
CA ASP A 133 -14.79 -35.59 -6.24
C ASP A 133 -14.84 -34.27 -7.01
N GLY A 134 -14.14 -34.16 -8.14
CA GLY A 134 -14.05 -32.94 -8.95
C GLY A 134 -15.34 -32.47 -9.62
N SER A 135 -16.42 -33.28 -9.59
CA SER A 135 -17.69 -32.94 -10.20
C SER A 135 -18.79 -32.46 -9.23
N ALA A 136 -18.58 -32.64 -7.91
CA ALA A 136 -19.58 -32.23 -6.92
C ALA A 136 -19.73 -30.70 -6.84
N PRO A 137 -20.96 -30.16 -6.74
CA PRO A 137 -21.21 -28.75 -6.57
C PRO A 137 -20.50 -28.19 -5.34
N LEU A 138 -19.96 -26.97 -5.45
CA LEU A 138 -19.43 -26.26 -4.29
C LEU A 138 -20.59 -25.87 -3.36
N PRO A 139 -20.37 -25.89 -2.03
CA PRO A 139 -21.40 -25.46 -1.09
C PRO A 139 -21.66 -23.95 -1.27
N PRO A 140 -22.84 -23.46 -0.88
CA PRO A 140 -23.13 -22.04 -0.81
C PRO A 140 -22.12 -21.33 0.11
N VAL A 141 -21.67 -20.17 -0.30
CA VAL A 141 -20.75 -19.34 0.49
C VAL A 141 -21.54 -18.48 1.47
N SER A 142 -21.09 -18.43 2.72
CA SER A 142 -21.65 -17.54 3.74
C SER A 142 -20.58 -17.14 4.75
N TRP A 143 -20.07 -15.92 4.61
CA TRP A 143 -19.11 -15.32 5.51
C TRP A 143 -19.81 -14.47 6.56
N GLY A 144 -19.61 -14.79 7.83
CA GLY A 144 -20.04 -13.91 8.92
C GLY A 144 -19.19 -12.63 8.98
N PRO A 145 -19.73 -11.51 9.49
CA PRO A 145 -18.99 -10.25 9.49
C PRO A 145 -17.72 -10.28 10.34
N ARG A 146 -17.59 -11.22 11.27
CA ARG A 146 -16.41 -11.42 12.13
C ARG A 146 -15.49 -12.55 11.66
N ASP A 147 -15.87 -13.28 10.63
CA ASP A 147 -15.04 -14.35 10.08
C ASP A 147 -13.78 -13.74 9.47
N VAL A 148 -12.63 -14.28 9.80
CA VAL A 148 -11.34 -13.90 9.20
C VAL A 148 -11.23 -14.59 7.85
N THR A 149 -11.01 -13.79 6.80
CA THR A 149 -10.87 -14.30 5.43
C THR A 149 -9.41 -14.45 5.02
N THR A 150 -8.55 -13.60 5.59
CA THR A 150 -7.14 -13.54 5.23
C THR A 150 -6.30 -12.99 6.37
N ILE A 151 -5.08 -13.50 6.47
CA ILE A 151 -4.03 -12.92 7.33
C ILE A 151 -3.05 -12.14 6.47
N LYS A 152 -2.82 -10.90 6.84
CA LYS A 152 -1.79 -10.03 6.28
C LYS A 152 -0.71 -9.78 7.31
N PHE A 153 0.53 -9.62 6.86
CA PHE A 153 1.67 -9.42 7.75
C PHE A 153 2.12 -7.96 7.72
N THR A 154 2.35 -7.40 8.91
CA THR A 154 2.89 -6.05 9.06
C THR A 154 4.38 -6.16 9.40
N SER A 155 5.20 -5.27 8.86
CA SER A 155 6.58 -5.12 9.30
C SER A 155 6.57 -4.46 10.68
N GLY A 156 6.61 -5.27 11.75
CA GLY A 156 6.70 -4.74 13.10
C GLY A 156 7.95 -3.87 13.29
N SER A 157 7.84 -2.81 14.07
CA SER A 157 9.00 -1.99 14.52
C SER A 157 10.07 -2.80 15.25
N THR A 158 9.74 -4.01 15.68
CA THR A 158 10.60 -4.97 16.38
C THR A 158 11.30 -5.98 15.46
N GLY A 159 11.11 -5.88 14.13
CA GLY A 159 11.73 -6.76 13.13
C GLY A 159 10.96 -8.05 12.81
N GLU A 160 10.06 -8.52 13.69
CA GLU A 160 9.28 -9.73 13.44
C GLU A 160 7.90 -9.35 12.83
N PRO A 161 7.47 -10.04 11.75
CA PRO A 161 6.15 -9.82 11.17
C PRO A 161 5.03 -10.19 12.14
N LYS A 162 4.06 -9.29 12.30
CA LYS A 162 2.82 -9.54 13.06
C LYS A 162 1.71 -9.87 12.08
N GLY A 163 0.93 -10.92 12.37
CA GLY A 163 -0.24 -11.27 11.59
C GLY A 163 -1.44 -10.44 12.00
N LEU A 164 -2.19 -9.96 11.04
CA LEU A 164 -3.47 -9.29 11.25
C LEU A 164 -4.54 -9.96 10.40
N GLY A 165 -5.47 -10.67 11.05
CA GLY A 165 -6.61 -11.28 10.39
C GLY A 165 -7.60 -10.22 9.93
N ALA A 166 -7.95 -10.18 8.65
CA ALA A 166 -8.95 -9.25 8.14
C ALA A 166 -10.33 -9.92 8.10
N THR A 167 -11.30 -9.27 8.75
CA THR A 167 -12.69 -9.79 8.81
C THR A 167 -13.46 -9.49 7.53
N ALA A 168 -14.40 -10.36 7.19
CA ALA A 168 -15.29 -10.18 6.05
C ALA A 168 -16.08 -8.86 6.15
N GLY A 169 -16.54 -8.50 7.33
CA GLY A 169 -17.24 -7.23 7.56
C GLY A 169 -16.38 -6.01 7.24
N SER A 170 -15.09 -6.02 7.60
CA SER A 170 -14.18 -4.91 7.31
C SER A 170 -13.90 -4.74 5.83
N ILE A 171 -13.82 -5.85 5.09
CA ILE A 171 -13.64 -5.86 3.64
C ILE A 171 -14.90 -5.34 2.95
N ASN A 172 -16.07 -5.85 3.33
CA ASN A 172 -17.36 -5.41 2.80
C ASN A 172 -17.59 -3.91 3.02
N SER A 173 -17.32 -3.41 4.23
CA SER A 173 -17.43 -1.99 4.57
C SER A 173 -16.51 -1.12 3.71
N SER A 174 -15.26 -1.56 3.51
CA SER A 174 -14.29 -0.81 2.69
C SER A 174 -14.68 -0.80 1.20
N LEU A 175 -15.15 -1.93 0.66
CA LEU A 175 -15.61 -2.02 -0.73
C LEU A 175 -16.83 -1.13 -0.97
N ALA A 176 -17.82 -1.17 -0.06
CA ALA A 176 -19.02 -0.35 -0.16
C ALA A 176 -18.68 1.15 -0.11
N ALA A 177 -17.84 1.58 0.86
CA ALA A 177 -17.45 2.96 1.03
C ALA A 177 -16.67 3.51 -0.18
N VAL A 178 -15.76 2.73 -0.76
CA VAL A 178 -15.02 3.13 -1.96
C VAL A 178 -15.95 3.24 -3.18
N GLN A 179 -16.87 2.29 -3.35
CA GLN A 179 -17.82 2.33 -4.44
C GLN A 179 -18.75 3.56 -4.34
N GLU A 180 -19.18 3.92 -3.13
CA GLU A 180 -20.01 5.11 -2.89
C GLU A 180 -19.32 6.39 -3.35
N ILE A 181 -18.01 6.57 -3.08
CA ILE A 181 -17.31 7.83 -3.36
C ILE A 181 -16.70 7.90 -4.76
N PHE A 182 -16.35 6.78 -5.41
CA PHE A 182 -15.71 6.76 -6.73
C PHE A 182 -16.60 6.25 -7.86
N ALA A 183 -17.66 5.52 -7.53
CA ALA A 183 -18.63 4.97 -8.49
C ALA A 183 -17.96 4.31 -9.71
N HIS A 184 -17.18 3.24 -9.43
CA HIS A 184 -16.56 2.45 -10.50
C HIS A 184 -17.64 1.84 -11.41
N LYS A 185 -17.41 1.91 -12.72
CA LYS A 185 -18.37 1.51 -13.76
C LYS A 185 -17.75 0.48 -14.70
N PRO A 186 -18.58 -0.22 -15.51
CA PRO A 186 -18.09 -1.20 -16.49
C PRO A 186 -17.01 -0.67 -17.45
N ASP A 187 -16.97 0.64 -17.74
CA ASP A 187 -15.98 1.25 -18.63
C ASP A 187 -14.66 1.57 -17.95
N ASP A 188 -14.55 1.36 -16.62
CA ASP A 188 -13.31 1.56 -15.89
C ASP A 188 -12.36 0.37 -16.06
N ASP A 189 -11.07 0.64 -16.00
CA ASP A 189 -9.98 -0.32 -15.83
C ASP A 189 -9.08 0.14 -14.68
N LEU A 190 -9.06 -0.62 -13.60
CA LEU A 190 -8.30 -0.31 -12.39
C LEU A 190 -6.93 -0.99 -12.45
N PHE A 191 -5.88 -0.19 -12.50
CA PHE A 191 -4.50 -0.67 -12.57
C PHE A 191 -3.90 -0.86 -11.17
N VAL A 192 -3.46 -2.08 -10.89
CA VAL A 192 -2.89 -2.55 -9.62
C VAL A 192 -1.49 -3.13 -9.87
N PHE A 193 -0.50 -2.74 -9.09
CA PHE A 193 0.89 -3.22 -9.28
C PHE A 193 1.61 -3.53 -7.97
N LEU A 194 1.08 -3.08 -6.83
CA LEU A 194 1.62 -3.47 -5.53
C LEU A 194 1.28 -4.93 -5.22
N PRO A 195 2.04 -5.59 -4.33
CA PRO A 195 1.82 -7.01 -4.02
C PRO A 195 0.38 -7.34 -3.60
N LEU A 196 -0.20 -8.40 -4.15
CA LEU A 196 -1.53 -8.90 -3.77
C LEU A 196 -1.56 -9.46 -2.33
N SER A 197 -0.40 -9.72 -1.72
CA SER A 197 -0.30 -9.98 -0.27
C SER A 197 -0.77 -8.81 0.58
N LEU A 198 -0.75 -7.58 0.03
CA LEU A 198 -1.39 -6.40 0.61
C LEU A 198 -2.89 -6.44 0.29
N LEU A 199 -3.71 -6.68 1.31
CA LEU A 199 -5.16 -6.89 1.14
C LEU A 199 -5.85 -5.81 0.30
N GLN A 200 -5.48 -4.55 0.46
CA GLN A 200 -6.08 -3.45 -0.29
C GLN A 200 -5.96 -3.65 -1.82
N GLN A 201 -4.91 -4.32 -2.31
CA GLN A 201 -4.75 -4.57 -3.75
C GLN A 201 -5.79 -5.57 -4.27
N ARG A 202 -6.22 -6.49 -3.45
CA ARG A 202 -7.30 -7.45 -3.79
C ARG A 202 -8.68 -6.81 -3.85
N TYR A 203 -8.90 -5.72 -3.11
CA TYR A 203 -10.18 -4.97 -3.17
C TYR A 203 -10.56 -4.57 -4.59
N TRP A 204 -9.59 -4.28 -5.43
CA TRP A 204 -9.83 -3.84 -6.80
C TRP A 204 -10.27 -5.00 -7.71
N VAL A 205 -9.76 -6.19 -7.44
CA VAL A 205 -10.24 -7.42 -8.09
C VAL A 205 -11.67 -7.74 -7.62
N TYR A 206 -11.94 -7.63 -6.31
CA TYR A 206 -13.29 -7.85 -5.78
C TYR A 206 -14.28 -6.81 -6.32
N SER A 207 -13.86 -5.55 -6.41
CA SER A 207 -14.66 -4.48 -7.03
C SER A 207 -14.99 -4.79 -8.49
N ALA A 208 -14.03 -5.30 -9.27
CA ALA A 208 -14.26 -5.69 -10.64
C ALA A 208 -15.30 -6.81 -10.75
N LEU A 209 -15.21 -7.84 -9.91
CA LEU A 209 -16.18 -8.94 -9.85
C LEU A 209 -17.59 -8.48 -9.44
N LEU A 210 -17.68 -7.47 -8.57
CA LEU A 210 -18.96 -6.92 -8.09
C LEU A 210 -19.63 -5.99 -9.10
N HIS A 211 -18.84 -5.18 -9.82
CA HIS A 211 -19.35 -4.06 -10.61
C HIS A 211 -19.12 -4.20 -12.12
N GLY A 212 -18.41 -5.25 -12.55
CA GLY A 212 -18.23 -5.59 -13.95
C GLY A 212 -17.26 -4.70 -14.73
N HIS A 213 -16.39 -3.96 -14.04
CA HIS A 213 -15.31 -3.20 -14.67
C HIS A 213 -14.07 -4.07 -14.90
N ASP A 214 -13.14 -3.57 -15.69
CA ASP A 214 -11.85 -4.22 -15.92
C ASP A 214 -10.92 -4.01 -14.72
N VAL A 215 -9.98 -4.94 -14.55
CA VAL A 215 -8.86 -4.80 -13.61
C VAL A 215 -7.57 -5.31 -14.27
N THR A 216 -6.53 -4.50 -14.19
CA THR A 216 -5.19 -4.87 -14.63
C THR A 216 -4.26 -5.03 -13.45
N ILE A 217 -3.68 -6.21 -13.30
CA ILE A 217 -2.61 -6.47 -12.32
C ILE A 217 -1.25 -6.50 -13.02
N SER A 218 -0.24 -5.91 -12.38
CA SER A 218 1.12 -5.85 -12.87
C SER A 218 2.11 -6.04 -11.71
N THR A 219 3.39 -5.79 -11.95
CA THR A 219 4.42 -5.69 -10.92
C THR A 219 5.02 -4.29 -10.92
N TYR A 220 5.76 -3.95 -9.87
CA TYR A 220 6.39 -2.63 -9.77
C TYR A 220 7.35 -2.36 -10.93
N GLU A 221 8.16 -3.35 -11.31
CA GLU A 221 9.16 -3.27 -12.39
C GLU A 221 8.50 -3.10 -13.75
N ALA A 222 7.32 -3.68 -13.95
CA ALA A 222 6.60 -3.63 -15.21
C ALA A 222 5.63 -2.43 -15.30
N ALA A 223 5.36 -1.72 -14.19
CA ALA A 223 4.26 -0.77 -14.06
C ALA A 223 4.24 0.27 -15.20
N PHE A 224 5.33 0.98 -15.46
CA PHE A 224 5.36 2.02 -16.51
C PHE A 224 5.22 1.47 -17.93
N ALA A 225 5.78 0.28 -18.21
CA ALA A 225 5.61 -0.36 -19.50
C ALA A 225 4.16 -0.86 -19.70
N ALA A 226 3.57 -1.39 -18.63
CA ALA A 226 2.19 -1.84 -18.62
C ALA A 226 1.19 -0.69 -18.75
N LEU A 227 1.36 0.41 -17.99
CA LEU A 227 0.50 1.60 -18.05
C LEU A 227 0.35 2.14 -19.49
N ARG A 228 1.47 2.30 -20.20
CA ARG A 228 1.47 2.77 -21.61
C ARG A 228 0.71 1.85 -22.55
N ARG A 229 0.76 0.53 -22.32
CA ARG A 229 0.12 -0.47 -23.17
C ARG A 229 -1.36 -0.65 -22.86
N VAL A 230 -1.71 -0.71 -21.57
CA VAL A 230 -3.07 -0.97 -21.10
C VAL A 230 -3.94 0.27 -21.17
N ARG A 231 -3.38 1.45 -20.87
CA ARG A 231 -4.10 2.74 -20.84
C ARG A 231 -5.32 2.68 -19.91
N PRO A 232 -5.10 2.42 -18.59
CA PRO A 232 -6.19 2.25 -17.63
C PRO A 232 -6.98 3.56 -17.43
N THR A 233 -8.12 3.49 -16.73
CA THR A 233 -8.89 4.66 -16.30
C THR A 233 -8.52 5.11 -14.89
N VAL A 234 -8.03 4.21 -14.06
CA VAL A 234 -7.65 4.46 -12.66
C VAL A 234 -6.33 3.78 -12.34
N VAL A 235 -5.43 4.46 -11.64
CA VAL A 235 -4.18 3.89 -11.16
C VAL A 235 -4.15 3.90 -9.64
N MET A 236 -4.00 2.71 -9.05
CA MET A 236 -3.90 2.50 -7.60
C MET A 236 -2.43 2.51 -7.19
N GLY A 237 -1.90 3.71 -6.90
CA GLY A 237 -0.48 3.92 -6.68
C GLY A 237 -0.10 4.35 -5.27
N VAL A 238 1.20 4.59 -5.13
CA VAL A 238 1.86 5.17 -3.95
C VAL A 238 2.65 6.41 -4.37
N PRO A 239 3.03 7.31 -3.45
CA PRO A 239 3.73 8.54 -3.79
C PRO A 239 4.96 8.33 -4.68
N ALA A 240 5.79 7.34 -4.40
CA ALA A 240 7.01 7.05 -5.17
C ALA A 240 6.76 6.76 -6.67
N LEU A 241 5.62 6.14 -7.02
CA LEU A 241 5.23 5.96 -8.42
C LEU A 241 5.01 7.32 -9.10
N TYR A 242 4.27 8.20 -8.45
CA TYR A 242 3.90 9.51 -8.99
C TYR A 242 5.08 10.46 -9.06
N GLU A 243 5.96 10.45 -8.09
CA GLU A 243 7.22 11.20 -8.14
C GLU A 243 8.11 10.74 -9.30
N THR A 244 8.20 9.43 -9.51
CA THR A 244 8.95 8.87 -10.66
C THR A 244 8.26 9.23 -11.98
N ALA A 245 6.93 9.17 -12.06
CA ALA A 245 6.18 9.58 -13.24
C ALA A 245 6.36 11.08 -13.53
N LYS A 246 6.30 11.94 -12.50
CA LYS A 246 6.55 13.39 -12.63
C LYS A 246 7.93 13.64 -13.24
N ARG A 247 8.99 13.03 -12.69
CA ARG A 247 10.35 13.16 -13.25
C ARG A 247 10.43 12.71 -14.72
N GLN A 248 9.74 11.62 -15.10
CA GLN A 248 9.71 11.16 -16.49
C GLN A 248 8.99 12.17 -17.40
N ILE A 249 7.90 12.79 -16.93
CA ILE A 249 7.13 13.80 -17.66
C ILE A 249 8.00 15.05 -17.83
N GLU A 250 8.60 15.57 -16.77
CA GLU A 250 9.48 16.74 -16.78
C GLU A 250 10.69 16.54 -17.71
N ALA A 251 11.32 15.37 -17.66
CA ALA A 251 12.43 15.03 -18.56
C ALA A 251 11.98 14.97 -20.04
N ARG A 252 10.73 14.57 -20.30
CA ARG A 252 10.14 14.59 -21.65
C ARG A 252 9.88 16.02 -22.11
N LEU A 253 9.30 16.85 -21.25
CA LEU A 253 9.06 18.28 -21.53
C LEU A 253 10.35 19.03 -21.84
N ALA A 254 11.43 18.78 -21.07
CA ALA A 254 12.72 19.41 -21.29
C ALA A 254 13.35 19.05 -22.66
N ARG A 255 12.97 17.90 -23.24
CA ARG A 255 13.45 17.44 -24.56
C ARG A 255 12.52 17.82 -25.71
N ALA A 256 11.28 18.18 -25.42
CA ALA A 256 10.29 18.53 -26.43
C ALA A 256 10.66 19.87 -27.11
N LYS A 257 10.63 19.87 -28.44
CA LYS A 257 10.90 21.05 -29.27
C LYS A 257 9.64 21.61 -29.96
N ASP A 258 8.53 20.90 -29.75
CA ASP A 258 7.27 21.08 -30.47
C ASP A 258 6.15 21.75 -29.66
N GLY A 259 6.45 22.26 -28.47
CA GLY A 259 5.47 22.89 -27.62
C GLY A 259 4.58 21.90 -26.83
N THR A 260 4.97 20.60 -26.74
CA THR A 260 4.28 19.60 -25.91
C THR A 260 4.10 20.11 -24.47
N GLY A 261 2.84 20.11 -24.00
CA GLY A 261 2.49 20.53 -22.64
C GLY A 261 2.48 19.36 -21.64
N PRO A 262 2.38 19.68 -20.32
CA PRO A 262 2.38 18.66 -19.24
C PRO A 262 1.29 17.59 -19.41
N ALA A 263 0.08 17.98 -19.81
CA ALA A 263 -1.04 17.05 -20.02
C ALA A 263 -0.75 16.03 -21.13
N GLU A 264 -0.14 16.47 -22.25
CA GLU A 264 0.23 15.58 -23.34
C GLU A 264 1.39 14.64 -22.94
N ALA A 265 2.40 15.18 -22.27
CA ALA A 265 3.51 14.38 -21.76
C ALA A 265 3.04 13.33 -20.73
N ALA A 266 2.07 13.66 -19.89
CA ALA A 266 1.45 12.74 -18.93
C ALA A 266 0.66 11.61 -19.62
N ARG A 267 -0.06 11.89 -20.72
CA ARG A 267 -0.73 10.88 -21.55
C ARG A 267 0.25 9.85 -22.13
N ALA A 268 1.46 10.24 -22.42
CA ALA A 268 2.50 9.32 -22.87
C ALA A 268 2.98 8.36 -21.79
N VAL A 269 2.73 8.64 -20.51
CA VAL A 269 3.07 7.78 -19.37
C VAL A 269 1.88 6.92 -18.96
N PHE A 270 0.70 7.51 -18.79
CA PHE A 270 -0.48 6.86 -18.21
C PHE A 270 -1.52 6.41 -19.23
N GLY A 271 -1.42 6.86 -20.47
CA GLY A 271 -2.49 6.76 -21.47
C GLY A 271 -3.42 7.99 -21.40
N ASP A 272 -4.45 7.97 -22.24
CA ASP A 272 -5.39 9.09 -22.45
C ASP A 272 -6.77 8.87 -21.82
N ARG A 273 -6.95 7.79 -21.04
CA ARG A 273 -8.23 7.40 -20.45
C ARG A 273 -8.32 7.65 -18.93
N ILE A 274 -7.27 8.21 -18.30
CA ILE A 274 -7.26 8.40 -16.85
C ILE A 274 -8.43 9.27 -16.40
N ARG A 275 -9.24 8.71 -15.52
CA ARG A 275 -10.32 9.39 -14.81
C ARG A 275 -9.82 9.99 -13.49
N TYR A 276 -9.01 9.24 -12.76
CA TYR A 276 -8.29 9.71 -11.58
C TYR A 276 -7.10 8.80 -11.23
N LEU A 277 -6.23 9.35 -10.42
CA LEU A 277 -5.10 8.67 -9.79
C LEU A 277 -5.34 8.57 -8.29
N TRP A 278 -4.98 7.44 -7.70
CA TRP A 278 -5.11 7.17 -6.27
C TRP A 278 -3.73 7.08 -5.63
N THR A 279 -3.50 7.79 -4.52
CA THR A 279 -2.30 7.62 -3.70
C THR A 279 -2.64 7.42 -2.23
N GLY A 280 -1.76 6.76 -1.51
CA GLY A 280 -1.87 6.49 -0.08
C GLY A 280 -0.68 5.69 0.43
N SER A 281 -0.78 5.15 1.63
CA SER A 281 0.26 4.39 2.35
C SER A 281 1.46 5.21 2.84
N ALA A 282 1.70 6.37 2.28
CA ALA A 282 2.68 7.38 2.71
C ALA A 282 2.15 8.77 2.32
N PRO A 283 2.66 9.85 2.92
CA PRO A 283 2.33 11.20 2.48
C PRO A 283 2.79 11.44 1.05
N ALA A 284 1.97 12.10 0.27
CA ALA A 284 2.36 12.57 -1.05
C ALA A 284 2.97 13.98 -0.96
N ASN A 285 4.01 14.22 -1.77
CA ASN A 285 4.60 15.54 -1.88
C ASN A 285 3.56 16.52 -2.45
N PRO A 286 3.30 17.68 -1.79
CA PRO A 286 2.33 18.67 -2.26
C PRO A 286 2.59 19.15 -3.70
N ASP A 287 3.86 19.32 -4.09
CA ASP A 287 4.20 19.74 -5.45
C ASP A 287 3.88 18.65 -6.49
N THR A 288 3.99 17.38 -6.10
CA THR A 288 3.58 16.27 -6.96
C THR A 288 2.06 16.23 -7.10
N LEU A 289 1.31 16.42 -6.01
CA LEU A 289 -0.16 16.49 -6.05
C LEU A 289 -0.63 17.64 -6.96
N ARG A 290 -0.07 18.85 -6.80
CA ARG A 290 -0.40 20.02 -7.63
C ARG A 290 -0.03 19.80 -9.09
N PHE A 291 1.18 19.31 -9.37
CA PHE A 291 1.62 19.01 -10.73
C PHE A 291 0.61 18.13 -11.48
N PHE A 292 0.21 17.01 -10.86
CA PHE A 292 -0.75 16.10 -11.51
C PHE A 292 -2.12 16.73 -11.67
N THR A 293 -2.63 17.38 -10.64
CA THR A 293 -3.99 17.92 -10.64
C THR A 293 -4.13 19.19 -11.52
N GLU A 294 -3.18 20.11 -11.40
CA GLU A 294 -3.30 21.43 -12.03
C GLU A 294 -2.58 21.52 -13.39
N GLU A 295 -1.37 20.96 -13.52
CA GLU A 295 -0.58 21.08 -14.72
C GLU A 295 -0.82 19.93 -15.71
N ALA A 296 -0.81 18.69 -15.22
CA ALA A 296 -1.05 17.51 -16.06
C ALA A 296 -2.54 17.22 -16.30
N GLY A 297 -3.45 17.83 -15.54
CA GLY A 297 -4.90 17.64 -15.66
C GLY A 297 -5.36 16.23 -15.26
N LEU A 298 -4.60 15.56 -14.41
CA LEU A 298 -4.88 14.21 -13.88
C LEU A 298 -5.16 14.29 -12.37
N PRO A 299 -6.44 14.26 -11.92
CA PRO A 299 -6.74 14.35 -10.49
C PRO A 299 -6.03 13.25 -9.69
N LEU A 300 -5.16 13.60 -8.75
CA LEU A 300 -4.45 12.69 -7.86
C LEU A 300 -5.01 12.84 -6.45
N TYR A 301 -5.76 11.82 -6.00
CA TYR A 301 -6.42 11.82 -4.70
C TYR A 301 -5.59 11.08 -3.65
N GLU A 302 -5.21 11.80 -2.59
CA GLU A 302 -4.54 11.23 -1.43
C GLU A 302 -5.55 10.63 -0.45
N GLY A 303 -5.16 9.56 0.25
CA GLY A 303 -5.95 8.94 1.31
C GLY A 303 -5.09 8.41 2.44
N TYR A 304 -5.75 8.09 3.54
CA TYR A 304 -5.14 7.62 4.77
C TYR A 304 -5.78 6.33 5.25
N GLY A 305 -4.94 5.47 5.78
CA GLY A 305 -5.32 4.24 6.44
C GLY A 305 -4.09 3.41 6.82
N LEU A 306 -4.33 2.45 7.70
CA LEU A 306 -3.33 1.53 8.21
C LEU A 306 -3.76 0.08 7.93
N ASN A 307 -2.88 -0.86 8.15
CA ASN A 307 -3.25 -2.27 8.11
C ASN A 307 -4.37 -2.59 9.10
N GLU A 308 -4.34 -1.97 10.27
CA GLU A 308 -5.25 -2.16 11.38
C GLU A 308 -6.63 -1.53 11.15
N THR A 309 -6.73 -0.55 10.26
CA THR A 309 -7.97 0.20 10.03
C THR A 309 -8.53 0.05 8.61
N CYS A 310 -7.76 -0.47 7.67
CA CYS A 310 -7.99 -0.31 6.23
C CYS A 310 -8.05 1.19 5.84
N ILE A 311 -8.83 1.54 4.83
CA ILE A 311 -8.99 2.93 4.37
C ILE A 311 -9.85 3.67 5.40
N VAL A 312 -9.35 4.79 5.92
CA VAL A 312 -10.03 5.61 6.94
C VAL A 312 -10.61 6.87 6.34
N ALA A 313 -9.80 7.59 5.56
CA ALA A 313 -10.19 8.85 4.95
C ALA A 313 -9.66 8.94 3.53
N LYS A 314 -10.37 9.67 2.66
CA LYS A 314 -10.01 9.77 1.25
C LYS A 314 -10.49 11.08 0.63
N ASN A 315 -9.58 11.77 -0.10
CA ASN A 315 -9.96 12.76 -1.10
C ASN A 315 -10.59 12.04 -2.31
N HIS A 316 -11.63 12.62 -2.88
CA HIS A 316 -12.35 12.06 -4.02
C HIS A 316 -13.03 13.18 -4.84
N PRO A 317 -13.60 12.89 -6.05
CA PRO A 317 -14.19 13.93 -6.91
C PRO A 317 -15.25 14.81 -6.23
N GLY A 318 -16.02 14.28 -5.29
CA GLY A 318 -17.06 15.01 -4.56
C GLY A 318 -16.55 15.83 -3.37
N ALA A 319 -15.34 15.54 -2.86
CA ALA A 319 -14.75 16.23 -1.72
C ALA A 319 -13.24 16.06 -1.70
N SER A 320 -12.51 17.11 -2.02
CA SER A 320 -11.05 17.12 -2.02
C SER A 320 -10.52 18.43 -1.44
N ARG A 321 -9.44 18.33 -0.65
CA ARG A 321 -8.78 19.50 -0.06
C ARG A 321 -7.27 19.29 0.02
N GLU A 322 -6.52 20.23 -0.52
CA GLU A 322 -5.05 20.19 -0.51
C GLU A 322 -4.53 20.08 0.93
N GLY A 323 -3.49 19.28 1.12
CA GLY A 323 -2.86 19.02 2.41
C GLY A 323 -3.65 18.14 3.37
N SER A 324 -4.91 17.81 3.04
CA SER A 324 -5.70 16.82 3.80
C SER A 324 -5.61 15.44 3.17
N VAL A 325 -5.89 14.41 3.98
CA VAL A 325 -6.08 13.04 3.49
C VAL A 325 -7.55 12.74 3.14
N GLY A 326 -8.38 13.78 3.06
CA GLY A 326 -9.79 13.71 2.70
C GLY A 326 -10.74 13.59 3.88
N ARG A 327 -12.01 13.33 3.56
CA ARG A 327 -13.05 13.09 4.56
C ARG A 327 -13.04 11.64 5.03
N VAL A 328 -13.48 11.45 6.28
CA VAL A 328 -13.64 10.11 6.89
C VAL A 328 -14.69 9.32 6.12
N LEU A 329 -14.38 8.06 5.80
CA LEU A 329 -15.27 7.18 5.04
C LEU A 329 -16.47 6.71 5.86
N PRO A 330 -17.59 6.39 5.20
CA PRO A 330 -18.73 5.74 5.84
C PRO A 330 -18.32 4.48 6.64
N GLY A 331 -18.95 4.27 7.80
CA GLY A 331 -18.63 3.17 8.71
C GLY A 331 -17.35 3.35 9.54
N LYS A 332 -16.68 4.51 9.43
CA LYS A 332 -15.52 4.90 10.21
C LYS A 332 -15.81 6.15 11.05
N GLN A 333 -15.17 6.23 12.21
CA GLN A 333 -15.15 7.40 13.06
C GLN A 333 -13.72 7.71 13.48
N VAL A 334 -13.29 8.94 13.27
CA VAL A 334 -11.99 9.43 13.76
C VAL A 334 -12.23 10.24 15.03
N LEU A 335 -11.49 9.88 16.08
CA LEU A 335 -11.51 10.52 17.39
C LEU A 335 -10.11 11.12 17.63
N ILE A 336 -10.06 12.40 17.97
CA ILE A 336 -8.81 13.11 18.28
C ILE A 336 -8.98 13.71 19.67
N GLY A 337 -8.16 13.25 20.62
CA GLY A 337 -8.15 13.78 21.97
C GLY A 337 -7.26 15.02 22.12
N ASP A 338 -7.14 15.54 23.34
CA ASP A 338 -6.27 16.70 23.67
C ASP A 338 -4.78 16.39 23.43
N ASP A 339 -4.43 15.12 23.35
CA ASP A 339 -3.08 14.63 23.00
C ASP A 339 -2.78 14.74 21.49
N GLY A 340 -3.76 15.11 20.66
CA GLY A 340 -3.66 15.19 19.21
C GLY A 340 -3.57 13.83 18.51
N LEU A 341 -3.67 12.71 19.25
CA LEU A 341 -3.57 11.36 18.68
C LEU A 341 -4.85 10.98 17.94
N VAL A 342 -4.66 10.48 16.73
CA VAL A 342 -5.74 9.93 15.91
C VAL A 342 -6.09 8.52 16.38
N ARG A 343 -7.35 8.33 16.74
CA ARG A 343 -7.95 7.03 17.06
C ARG A 343 -9.04 6.75 16.05
N VAL A 344 -9.16 5.50 15.63
CA VAL A 344 -10.15 5.09 14.63
C VAL A 344 -11.05 4.01 15.21
N ARG A 345 -12.34 4.30 15.22
CA ARG A 345 -13.39 3.33 15.52
C ARG A 345 -14.06 2.92 14.21
N SER A 346 -14.30 1.63 14.03
CA SER A 346 -14.96 1.09 12.85
C SER A 346 -16.20 0.31 13.24
N GLU A 347 -17.29 0.44 12.50
CA GLU A 347 -18.47 -0.42 12.65
C GLU A 347 -18.09 -1.90 12.47
N TYR A 348 -17.24 -2.16 11.49
CA TYR A 348 -16.65 -3.48 11.26
C TYR A 348 -15.11 -3.35 11.35
N PRO A 349 -14.50 -3.59 12.54
CA PRO A 349 -13.06 -3.51 12.68
C PRO A 349 -12.36 -4.60 11.85
N VAL A 350 -11.16 -4.29 11.38
CA VAL A 350 -10.32 -5.27 10.66
C VAL A 350 -10.08 -6.48 11.54
N ASN A 351 -9.59 -6.23 12.74
CA ASN A 351 -9.49 -7.17 13.85
C ASN A 351 -9.32 -6.35 15.14
N THR A 352 -9.29 -7.03 16.27
CA THR A 352 -9.10 -6.43 17.61
C THR A 352 -7.77 -6.82 18.25
N HIS A 353 -6.96 -7.62 17.57
CA HIS A 353 -5.66 -8.09 18.05
C HIS A 353 -4.75 -8.51 16.89
N TYR A 354 -3.46 -8.59 17.16
CA TYR A 354 -2.50 -9.24 16.27
C TYR A 354 -2.40 -10.73 16.57
N ALA A 355 -2.39 -11.54 15.53
CA ALA A 355 -1.92 -12.91 15.59
C ALA A 355 -0.38 -12.94 15.52
N TYR A 356 0.23 -13.91 16.18
CA TYR A 356 1.71 -14.12 16.16
C TYR A 356 2.53 -12.93 16.70
N ALA A 357 1.92 -12.10 17.52
CA ALA A 357 2.56 -10.95 18.14
C ALA A 357 3.11 -11.29 19.53
N ARG A 358 4.02 -10.46 20.01
CA ARG A 358 4.51 -10.56 21.40
C ARG A 358 3.43 -10.06 22.36
N PRO A 359 3.44 -10.57 23.63
CA PRO A 359 2.55 -10.04 24.66
C PRO A 359 2.67 -8.52 24.78
N GLY A 360 1.55 -7.82 24.89
CA GLY A 360 1.47 -6.35 24.98
C GLY A 360 1.47 -5.61 23.65
N ASP A 361 1.74 -6.27 22.52
CA ASP A 361 1.75 -5.58 21.22
C ASP A 361 0.34 -5.22 20.76
N SER A 362 -0.63 -6.08 20.99
CA SER A 362 -2.02 -5.81 20.64
C SER A 362 -2.62 -4.69 21.51
N GLU A 363 -2.36 -4.72 22.78
CA GLU A 363 -2.88 -3.76 23.78
C GLU A 363 -2.36 -2.34 23.58
N ARG A 364 -1.21 -2.18 22.90
CA ARG A 364 -0.71 -0.86 22.51
C ARG A 364 -1.49 -0.23 21.39
N VAL A 365 -2.12 -1.04 20.53
CA VAL A 365 -2.78 -0.61 19.30
C VAL A 365 -4.30 -0.68 19.42
N PHE A 366 -4.81 -1.77 19.97
CA PHE A 366 -6.25 -2.01 20.07
C PHE A 366 -6.76 -1.71 21.47
N GLU A 367 -7.80 -0.88 21.56
CA GLU A 367 -8.55 -0.66 22.80
C GLU A 367 -9.59 -1.78 23.00
N PRO A 368 -10.09 -1.98 24.23
CA PRO A 368 -11.04 -3.06 24.51
C PRO A 368 -12.34 -3.01 23.68
N ASP A 369 -12.75 -1.83 23.21
CA ASP A 369 -13.92 -1.62 22.37
C ASP A 369 -13.61 -1.77 20.86
N GLY A 370 -12.40 -2.16 20.50
CA GLY A 370 -11.94 -2.31 19.12
C GLY A 370 -11.49 -1.00 18.46
N THR A 371 -11.45 0.10 19.19
CA THR A 371 -10.85 1.36 18.70
C THR A 371 -9.35 1.16 18.50
N VAL A 372 -8.84 1.64 17.36
CA VAL A 372 -7.42 1.54 16.99
C VAL A 372 -6.70 2.84 17.33
N ARG A 373 -5.65 2.75 18.15
CA ARG A 373 -4.67 3.84 18.35
C ARG A 373 -3.70 3.80 17.19
N THR A 374 -3.76 4.79 16.31
CA THR A 374 -2.95 4.80 15.09
C THR A 374 -1.48 5.12 15.34
N GLY A 375 -1.20 5.83 16.41
CA GLY A 375 0.11 6.42 16.68
C GLY A 375 0.41 7.64 15.79
N ASP A 376 -0.57 8.11 15.03
CA ASP A 376 -0.46 9.32 14.22
C ASP A 376 -1.06 10.52 14.96
N LEU A 377 -0.48 11.68 14.75
CA LEU A 377 -1.02 12.97 15.16
C LEU A 377 -1.86 13.54 14.02
N GLY A 378 -2.97 14.19 14.35
CA GLY A 378 -3.84 14.76 13.34
C GLY A 378 -4.80 15.81 13.87
N ARG A 379 -5.55 16.41 12.95
CA ARG A 379 -6.67 17.30 13.23
C ARG A 379 -7.75 17.13 12.18
N ILE A 380 -8.97 17.46 12.53
CA ILE A 380 -10.10 17.58 11.61
C ILE A 380 -10.50 19.06 11.57
N ASP A 381 -10.74 19.58 10.37
CA ASP A 381 -11.23 20.95 10.20
C ASP A 381 -12.77 21.00 10.31
N GLU A 382 -13.32 22.24 10.24
CA GLU A 382 -14.76 22.51 10.37
C GLU A 382 -15.59 21.84 9.27
N ASP A 383 -15.01 21.57 8.10
CA ASP A 383 -15.67 20.90 6.99
C ASP A 383 -15.49 19.37 7.01
N GLY A 384 -14.83 18.83 8.04
CA GLY A 384 -14.65 17.39 8.25
C GLY A 384 -13.49 16.76 7.50
N PHE A 385 -12.55 17.56 7.00
CA PHE A 385 -11.32 17.02 6.37
C PHE A 385 -10.27 16.68 7.42
N LEU A 386 -9.72 15.47 7.30
CA LEU A 386 -8.66 14.97 8.18
C LEU A 386 -7.28 15.36 7.66
N TYR A 387 -6.44 15.87 8.55
CA TYR A 387 -5.03 16.18 8.31
C TYR A 387 -4.16 15.31 9.21
N ILE A 388 -3.21 14.59 8.63
CA ILE A 388 -2.21 13.82 9.37
C ILE A 388 -0.95 14.66 9.49
N LEU A 389 -0.60 15.01 10.71
CA LEU A 389 0.54 15.89 11.00
C LEU A 389 1.87 15.14 11.09
N GLY A 390 1.85 13.87 11.52
CA GLY A 390 3.03 13.02 11.66
C GLY A 390 2.80 11.85 12.59
N ARG A 391 3.89 11.14 12.93
CA ARG A 391 3.88 10.07 13.92
C ARG A 391 4.12 10.65 15.32
N ALA A 392 3.40 10.17 16.31
CA ALA A 392 3.66 10.54 17.70
C ALA A 392 5.06 10.06 18.16
N ASP A 393 5.51 8.91 17.65
CA ASP A 393 6.84 8.34 17.95
C ASP A 393 7.99 9.12 17.30
N ASP A 394 7.69 9.95 16.28
CA ASP A 394 8.64 10.77 15.56
C ASP A 394 8.68 12.24 16.08
N VAL A 395 7.97 12.53 17.17
CA VAL A 395 8.06 13.82 17.85
C VAL A 395 9.37 13.87 18.62
N ILE A 396 10.20 14.84 18.27
CA ILE A 396 11.42 15.16 19.02
C ILE A 396 11.06 16.11 20.16
N VAL A 397 11.50 15.77 21.37
CA VAL A 397 11.39 16.67 22.53
C VAL A 397 12.76 17.28 22.76
N LEU A 398 12.86 18.59 22.58
CA LEU A 398 14.09 19.34 22.82
C LEU A 398 14.35 19.49 24.33
N ASP A 399 15.56 19.85 24.69
CA ASP A 399 16.00 20.08 26.09
C ASP A 399 15.19 21.17 26.81
N ASN A 400 14.69 22.15 26.05
CA ASN A 400 13.77 23.18 26.56
C ASN A 400 12.31 22.71 26.72
N GLY A 401 12.04 21.42 26.49
CA GLY A 401 10.71 20.81 26.59
C GLY A 401 9.79 21.03 25.37
N LYS A 402 10.26 21.74 24.35
CA LYS A 402 9.47 21.97 23.13
C LYS A 402 9.38 20.69 22.30
N LYS A 403 8.19 20.42 21.78
CA LYS A 403 7.92 19.28 20.91
C LYS A 403 8.01 19.71 19.46
N VAL A 404 8.87 19.06 18.68
CA VAL A 404 9.03 19.26 17.23
C VAL A 404 8.47 18.07 16.50
N VAL A 405 7.46 18.31 15.66
CA VAL A 405 6.92 17.31 14.74
C VAL A 405 7.78 17.31 13.49
N VAL A 406 8.59 16.28 13.31
CA VAL A 406 9.66 16.29 12.28
C VAL A 406 9.14 16.16 10.86
N ARG A 407 8.06 15.46 10.63
CA ARG A 407 7.55 15.12 9.29
C ARG A 407 7.27 16.35 8.40
N PRO A 408 6.59 17.41 8.84
CA PRO A 408 6.40 18.61 8.01
C PRO A 408 7.71 19.25 7.57
N ILE A 409 8.75 19.15 8.38
CA ILE A 409 10.08 19.69 8.09
C ILE A 409 10.79 18.79 7.05
N GLU A 410 10.73 17.47 7.23
CA GLU A 410 11.24 16.48 6.29
C GLU A 410 10.62 16.63 4.89
N GLU A 411 9.30 16.77 4.82
CA GLU A 411 8.59 16.97 3.54
C GLU A 411 8.99 18.29 2.86
N ARG A 412 9.20 19.36 3.63
CA ARG A 412 9.74 20.60 3.07
C ARG A 412 11.13 20.42 2.48
N MET A 413 12.02 19.69 3.15
CA MET A 413 13.35 19.38 2.60
C MET A 413 13.25 18.61 1.29
N LYS A 414 12.37 17.64 1.20
CA LYS A 414 12.12 16.78 0.02
C LYS A 414 11.46 17.49 -1.16
N ALA A 415 10.94 18.69 -0.99
CA ALA A 415 10.36 19.45 -2.09
C ALA A 415 11.40 19.90 -3.15
N ASP A 416 12.70 19.70 -2.89
CA ASP A 416 13.77 19.96 -3.88
C ASP A 416 14.25 18.63 -4.50
N PRO A 417 14.33 18.52 -5.86
CA PRO A 417 14.77 17.29 -6.53
C PRO A 417 16.18 16.81 -6.15
N ALA A 418 17.02 17.67 -5.58
CA ALA A 418 18.34 17.30 -5.06
C ALA A 418 18.25 16.35 -3.85
N ILE A 419 17.07 16.22 -3.23
CA ILE A 419 16.82 15.40 -2.03
C ILE A 419 15.75 14.38 -2.34
N ALA A 420 16.12 13.11 -2.44
CA ALA A 420 15.20 12.01 -2.65
C ALA A 420 14.46 11.60 -1.36
N GLU A 421 15.13 11.69 -0.20
CA GLU A 421 14.54 11.37 1.11
C GLU A 421 15.26 12.18 2.21
N CYS A 422 14.55 12.48 3.28
CA CYS A 422 15.06 13.23 4.43
C CYS A 422 14.54 12.63 5.74
N VAL A 423 15.44 12.48 6.71
CA VAL A 423 15.10 12.00 8.06
C VAL A 423 15.78 12.87 9.10
N LEU A 424 15.00 13.45 10.00
CA LEU A 424 15.51 14.31 11.07
C LEU A 424 15.83 13.53 12.35
N PHE A 425 16.92 13.91 12.98
CA PHE A 425 17.38 13.42 14.29
C PHE A 425 17.73 14.57 15.20
N CYS A 426 17.81 14.27 16.51
CA CYS A 426 18.22 15.24 17.53
C CYS A 426 19.20 14.56 18.51
N PRO A 427 20.49 14.50 18.19
CA PRO A 427 21.45 13.65 18.91
C PRO A 427 21.66 14.06 20.35
N ALA A 428 21.55 15.33 20.70
CA ALA A 428 21.78 15.86 22.05
C ALA A 428 20.56 16.59 22.63
N GLN A 429 19.39 16.42 22.05
CA GLN A 429 18.15 17.16 22.37
C GLN A 429 18.26 18.71 22.19
N THR A 430 19.35 19.17 21.58
CA THR A 430 19.63 20.61 21.43
C THR A 430 19.56 21.09 19.99
N GLU A 431 19.81 20.20 19.02
CA GLU A 431 19.87 20.56 17.60
C GLU A 431 19.22 19.51 16.70
N LEU A 432 18.59 19.97 15.64
CA LEU A 432 18.05 19.09 14.61
C LEU A 432 19.08 18.84 13.51
N VAL A 433 19.36 17.58 13.24
CA VAL A 433 20.28 17.12 12.19
C VAL A 433 19.48 16.33 11.15
N ALA A 434 19.57 16.73 9.87
CA ALA A 434 18.96 15.98 8.78
C ALA A 434 19.95 14.99 8.18
N VAL A 435 19.54 13.74 7.98
CA VAL A 435 20.22 12.79 7.08
C VAL A 435 19.41 12.73 5.80
N VAL A 436 20.02 13.10 4.68
CA VAL A 436 19.33 13.13 3.38
C VAL A 436 19.91 12.09 2.44
N SER A 437 19.03 11.40 1.73
CA SER A 437 19.38 10.63 0.53
C SER A 437 19.36 11.56 -0.65
N PRO A 438 20.48 11.72 -1.40
CA PRO A 438 20.52 12.64 -2.52
C PRO A 438 19.68 12.14 -3.70
N GLY A 439 19.14 13.07 -4.48
CA GLY A 439 18.35 12.78 -5.68
C GLY A 439 19.21 12.39 -6.89
N SER A 440 20.51 12.65 -6.83
CA SER A 440 21.48 12.30 -7.87
C SER A 440 22.79 11.80 -7.27
N VAL A 441 23.54 11.04 -8.05
CA VAL A 441 24.92 10.64 -7.70
C VAL A 441 25.85 11.11 -8.82
N PRO A 442 26.83 11.95 -8.55
CA PRO A 442 27.15 12.56 -7.24
C PRO A 442 26.07 13.50 -6.73
N ALA A 443 26.03 13.70 -5.42
CA ALA A 443 25.09 14.60 -4.76
C ALA A 443 25.34 16.06 -5.14
N ASP A 444 24.28 16.80 -5.44
CA ASP A 444 24.33 18.26 -5.64
C ASP A 444 24.28 18.95 -4.27
N ARG A 445 25.46 19.13 -3.66
CA ARG A 445 25.61 19.70 -2.31
C ARG A 445 25.18 21.18 -2.23
N ASP A 446 25.34 21.92 -3.32
CA ASP A 446 24.96 23.35 -3.38
C ASP A 446 23.42 23.49 -3.41
N ALA A 447 22.74 22.67 -4.19
CA ALA A 447 21.28 22.62 -4.19
C ALA A 447 20.72 22.19 -2.82
N ILE A 448 21.34 21.19 -2.16
CA ILE A 448 20.95 20.75 -0.82
C ILE A 448 21.14 21.89 0.19
N ALA A 449 22.27 22.61 0.15
CA ALA A 449 22.53 23.77 1.03
C ALA A 449 21.52 24.90 0.81
N ALA A 450 21.23 25.22 -0.45
CA ALA A 450 20.22 26.21 -0.81
C ALA A 450 18.81 25.80 -0.32
N ARG A 451 18.47 24.50 -0.38
CA ARG A 451 17.21 23.99 0.15
C ARG A 451 17.13 24.08 1.66
N LEU A 452 18.21 23.73 2.37
CA LEU A 452 18.32 23.91 3.82
C LEU A 452 18.04 25.35 4.24
N ALA A 453 18.70 26.32 3.59
CA ALA A 453 18.52 27.74 3.89
C ALA A 453 17.07 28.20 3.67
N ARG A 454 16.44 27.80 2.55
CA ARG A 454 15.02 28.12 2.27
C ARG A 454 14.10 27.49 3.30
N THR A 455 14.30 26.22 3.66
CA THR A 455 13.49 25.54 4.65
C THR A 455 13.60 26.22 6.01
N ASN A 456 14.78 26.54 6.47
CA ASN A 456 15.02 27.21 7.75
C ASN A 456 14.43 28.62 7.82
N ALA A 457 14.33 29.33 6.70
CA ALA A 457 13.71 30.65 6.65
C ALA A 457 12.20 30.63 6.98
N GLU A 458 11.54 29.48 6.77
CA GLU A 458 10.11 29.29 7.02
C GLU A 458 9.82 28.67 8.40
N LEU A 459 10.86 28.23 9.13
CA LEU A 459 10.74 27.52 10.40
C LEU A 459 10.98 28.41 11.61
N SER A 460 10.29 28.11 12.72
CA SER A 460 10.60 28.71 14.02
C SER A 460 12.01 28.33 14.48
N ALA A 461 12.60 29.12 15.38
CA ALA A 461 13.98 28.89 15.84
C ALA A 461 14.24 27.47 16.34
N ASP A 462 13.29 26.88 17.07
CA ASP A 462 13.43 25.53 17.62
C ASP A 462 13.22 24.41 16.59
N GLU A 463 12.70 24.74 15.42
CA GLU A 463 12.45 23.77 14.34
C GLU A 463 13.54 23.80 13.26
N ARG A 464 14.48 24.72 13.34
CA ARG A 464 15.54 24.88 12.35
C ARG A 464 16.51 23.70 12.37
N ILE A 465 16.86 23.24 11.18
CA ILE A 465 17.86 22.22 10.97
C ILE A 465 19.24 22.88 11.08
N SER A 466 20.09 22.42 11.98
CA SER A 466 21.44 22.95 12.16
C SER A 466 22.38 22.51 11.03
N ARG A 467 22.24 21.27 10.56
CA ARG A 467 23.09 20.70 9.51
C ARG A 467 22.47 19.52 8.81
N VAL A 468 23.00 19.20 7.63
CA VAL A 468 22.58 18.09 6.79
C VAL A 468 23.75 17.14 6.56
N VAL A 469 23.58 15.88 6.89
CA VAL A 469 24.45 14.76 6.53
C VAL A 469 23.93 14.16 5.22
N VAL A 470 24.77 14.07 4.20
CA VAL A 470 24.40 13.50 2.90
C VAL A 470 24.81 12.04 2.90
N ALA A 471 23.83 11.14 2.70
CA ALA A 471 24.05 9.71 2.66
C ALA A 471 24.83 9.29 1.40
N ASP A 472 25.83 8.45 1.60
CA ASP A 472 26.57 7.78 0.55
C ASP A 472 26.86 6.33 0.98
N PRO A 473 26.27 5.32 0.31
CA PRO A 473 25.34 5.41 -0.83
C PRO A 473 23.94 5.94 -0.44
N PRO A 474 23.13 6.36 -1.43
CA PRO A 474 21.73 6.77 -1.22
C PRO A 474 20.90 5.67 -0.56
N PHE A 475 19.79 6.04 0.11
CA PHE A 475 18.89 5.06 0.72
C PHE A 475 18.27 4.15 -0.34
N SER A 476 18.26 2.86 -0.06
CA SER A 476 17.65 1.85 -0.93
C SER A 476 17.03 0.71 -0.13
N ILE A 477 16.26 -0.13 -0.82
CA ILE A 477 15.75 -1.40 -0.25
C ILE A 477 16.92 -2.35 -0.01
N ASP A 478 17.87 -2.41 -0.95
CA ASP A 478 19.00 -3.34 -0.94
C ASP A 478 19.96 -3.08 0.21
N ASN A 479 20.22 -1.80 0.55
CA ASN A 479 21.05 -1.47 1.72
C ASN A 479 20.27 -1.47 3.05
N GLY A 480 18.99 -1.84 3.01
CA GLY A 480 18.16 -1.99 4.20
C GLY A 480 17.65 -0.69 4.80
N LEU A 481 17.89 0.47 4.20
CA LEU A 481 17.49 1.78 4.72
C LEU A 481 16.05 2.17 4.33
N LEU A 482 15.47 1.51 3.29
CA LEU A 482 14.08 1.66 2.92
C LEU A 482 13.31 0.34 3.12
N THR A 483 12.00 0.48 3.32
CA THR A 483 11.06 -0.67 3.24
C THR A 483 10.77 -1.00 1.78
N SER A 484 10.13 -2.16 1.50
CA SER A 484 9.61 -2.50 0.16
C SER A 484 8.57 -1.51 -0.38
N GLN A 485 8.05 -0.63 0.46
CA GLN A 485 7.15 0.46 0.10
C GLN A 485 7.90 1.81 0.00
N TYR A 486 9.25 1.77 -0.07
CA TYR A 486 10.12 2.95 -0.14
C TYR A 486 9.99 3.92 1.06
N LYS A 487 9.57 3.40 2.24
CA LYS A 487 9.54 4.21 3.46
C LYS A 487 10.87 4.15 4.18
N PRO A 488 11.42 5.27 4.69
CA PRO A 488 12.67 5.29 5.42
C PRO A 488 12.55 4.50 6.74
N LYS A 489 13.56 3.66 6.99
CA LYS A 489 13.70 2.93 8.25
C LYS A 489 14.55 3.76 9.22
N ARG A 490 13.94 4.70 9.90
CA ARG A 490 14.59 5.72 10.76
C ARG A 490 15.68 5.16 11.67
N ARG A 491 15.42 4.03 12.35
CA ARG A 491 16.41 3.39 13.25
C ARG A 491 17.64 2.87 12.50
N GLN A 492 17.46 2.25 11.34
CA GLN A 492 18.55 1.74 10.51
C GLN A 492 19.35 2.90 9.92
N ILE A 493 18.69 3.97 9.50
CA ILE A 493 19.34 5.19 9.00
C ILE A 493 20.20 5.82 10.10
N LEU A 494 19.66 5.96 11.33
CA LEU A 494 20.43 6.44 12.46
C LEU A 494 21.64 5.54 12.75
N ALA A 495 21.46 4.23 12.75
CA ALA A 495 22.56 3.28 13.00
C ALA A 495 23.65 3.37 11.91
N ALA A 496 23.25 3.47 10.62
CA ALA A 496 24.19 3.59 9.51
C ALA A 496 24.97 4.91 9.49
N HIS A 497 24.37 5.98 9.97
CA HIS A 497 24.95 7.34 9.97
C HIS A 497 25.27 7.85 11.38
N HIS A 498 25.38 6.96 12.39
CA HIS A 498 25.50 7.32 13.79
C HIS A 498 26.66 8.30 14.04
N THR A 499 27.84 8.01 13.51
CA THR A 499 29.04 8.88 13.71
C THR A 499 28.79 10.27 13.12
N ALA A 500 28.34 10.35 11.86
CA ALA A 500 28.09 11.61 11.18
C ALA A 500 26.96 12.43 11.83
N VAL A 501 25.93 11.78 12.39
CA VAL A 501 24.84 12.45 13.11
C VAL A 501 25.33 13.05 14.44
N HIS A 502 26.30 12.42 15.11
CA HIS A 502 26.82 12.89 16.40
C HIS A 502 28.08 13.78 16.28
N ASP A 503 28.75 13.77 15.13
CA ASP A 503 29.89 14.61 14.86
C ASP A 503 29.44 15.98 14.30
N SER A 504 29.55 17.03 15.12
CA SER A 504 29.15 18.38 14.74
C SER A 504 29.99 19.00 13.61
N THR A 505 31.11 18.39 13.24
CA THR A 505 31.99 18.89 12.15
C THR A 505 31.59 18.32 10.79
N GLU A 506 30.81 17.24 10.73
CA GLU A 506 30.38 16.62 9.49
C GLU A 506 29.07 17.19 8.94
N GLY A 507 29.00 17.39 7.63
CA GLY A 507 27.78 17.78 6.94
C GLY A 507 27.81 19.15 6.27
N ILE A 508 26.63 19.58 5.82
CA ILE A 508 26.35 20.91 5.30
C ILE A 508 25.68 21.70 6.42
N HIS A 509 26.33 22.73 6.91
CA HIS A 509 25.82 23.58 8.00
C HIS A 509 24.84 24.62 7.47
N ALA A 510 23.81 24.93 8.27
CA ALA A 510 22.96 26.08 8.02
C ALA A 510 23.80 27.39 8.13
N PRO A 511 23.56 28.36 7.24
CA PRO A 511 24.26 29.65 7.26
C PRO A 511 23.94 30.50 8.51
#